data_8a7c6cc10be8a7e0a209c8b7f4319cd9
#
_entry.id   8a7c6cc10be8a7e0a209c8b7f4319cd9
#
_cell.length_a   1.000
_cell.length_b   1.000
_cell.length_c   1.000
_cell.angle_alpha   90.00
_cell.angle_beta   90.00
_cell.angle_gamma   90.00
#
_symmetry.space_group_name_H-M   'P 1'
#
loop_
_entity.id
_entity.type
_entity.pdbx_description
1 polymer ?
#
loop_
_entity_poly.entity_id
_entity_poly.type
_entity_poly.pdbx_seq_one_letter_code
_entity_poly.pdbx_strand_id
1 'polypeptide(L)'
;MAHGAGAGHFHPWMTGTAEGLANRGVTVVTFNFPYMEKRRKTPDRAPVLEDAFRRAVVGAVEQRHVRASKLFIGGKSMGGRIATHLGAQLDKWPQQAPRPSGIIAFGYPLSPPRSKRTGDRVTHLKQLHVPTLIVQGTRDPFGGPDEIKEAIADASPPPSIEYLVVEGGDHSFGVLKSSGRDPVVVHAEIQDFVAAWIAKQKSAGDDSRRVA
;
A
#
# COMPACT_ATOMS: atom_id res chain seq x y z
N MET A 1 -2.20 -7.90 1.11
CA MET A 1 -2.61 -6.52 1.49
C MET A 1 -2.86 -6.45 2.99
N ALA A 2 -2.27 -5.46 3.68
CA ALA A 2 -2.34 -5.29 5.13
C ALA A 2 -3.32 -4.18 5.54
N HIS A 3 -3.96 -4.35 6.71
CA HIS A 3 -4.95 -3.42 7.25
C HIS A 3 -4.33 -2.21 7.96
N GLY A 4 -5.13 -1.17 8.22
CA GLY A 4 -4.77 -0.01 9.03
C GLY A 4 -4.76 -0.30 10.54
N ALA A 5 -4.35 0.70 11.34
CA ALA A 5 -4.17 0.52 12.79
C ALA A 5 -5.47 0.22 13.55
N GLY A 6 -6.59 0.77 13.10
CA GLY A 6 -7.87 0.75 13.83
C GLY A 6 -8.82 -0.40 13.49
N ALA A 7 -8.52 -1.21 12.47
CA ALA A 7 -9.46 -2.22 11.99
C ALA A 7 -8.72 -3.37 11.28
N GLY A 8 -9.22 -4.59 11.43
CA GLY A 8 -8.63 -5.79 10.85
C GLY A 8 -8.99 -6.01 9.37
N HIS A 9 -8.58 -7.16 8.84
CA HIS A 9 -8.74 -7.46 7.43
C HIS A 9 -10.20 -7.69 6.98
N PHE A 10 -11.13 -7.93 7.90
CA PHE A 10 -12.58 -8.01 7.63
C PHE A 10 -13.31 -6.65 7.64
N HIS A 11 -12.59 -5.55 7.86
CA HIS A 11 -13.20 -4.23 7.78
C HIS A 11 -13.78 -3.98 6.38
N PRO A 12 -14.99 -3.37 6.23
CA PRO A 12 -15.65 -3.18 4.92
C PRO A 12 -14.78 -2.51 3.86
N TRP A 13 -13.93 -1.57 4.26
CA TRP A 13 -12.99 -0.95 3.33
C TRP A 13 -11.98 -1.97 2.78
N MET A 14 -11.47 -2.87 3.63
CA MET A 14 -10.49 -3.89 3.23
C MET A 14 -11.13 -4.94 2.32
N THR A 15 -12.31 -5.45 2.69
CA THR A 15 -13.03 -6.47 1.90
C THR A 15 -13.51 -5.90 0.59
N GLY A 16 -14.13 -4.71 0.58
CA GLY A 16 -14.61 -4.06 -0.63
C GLY A 16 -13.48 -3.69 -1.60
N THR A 17 -12.31 -3.28 -1.08
CA THR A 17 -11.13 -3.03 -1.94
C THR A 17 -10.58 -4.35 -2.50
N ALA A 18 -10.50 -5.41 -1.69
CA ALA A 18 -10.02 -6.71 -2.15
C ALA A 18 -10.94 -7.33 -3.21
N GLU A 19 -12.24 -7.31 -3.00
CA GLU A 19 -13.25 -7.77 -3.95
C GLU A 19 -13.25 -6.95 -5.24
N GLY A 20 -13.18 -5.63 -5.11
CA GLY A 20 -13.13 -4.74 -6.27
C GLY A 20 -11.89 -4.96 -7.14
N LEU A 21 -10.74 -5.21 -6.55
CA LEU A 21 -9.52 -5.59 -7.28
C LEU A 21 -9.62 -7.01 -7.86
N ALA A 22 -10.22 -7.95 -7.14
CA ALA A 22 -10.43 -9.30 -7.64
C ALA A 22 -11.33 -9.32 -8.88
N ASN A 23 -12.38 -8.52 -8.91
CA ASN A 23 -13.25 -8.33 -10.08
C ASN A 23 -12.51 -7.72 -11.29
N ARG A 24 -11.32 -7.16 -11.09
CA ARG A 24 -10.41 -6.62 -12.11
C ARG A 24 -9.22 -7.54 -12.41
N GLY A 25 -9.31 -8.82 -12.02
CA GLY A 25 -8.30 -9.82 -12.32
C GLY A 25 -7.04 -9.78 -11.43
N VAL A 26 -7.10 -9.10 -10.29
CA VAL A 26 -6.01 -9.05 -9.31
C VAL A 26 -6.33 -9.96 -8.13
N THR A 27 -5.63 -11.07 -8.00
CA THR A 27 -5.76 -11.92 -6.81
C THR A 27 -5.26 -11.18 -5.57
N VAL A 28 -6.12 -11.02 -4.55
CA VAL A 28 -5.80 -10.31 -3.32
C VAL A 28 -5.85 -11.24 -2.11
N VAL A 29 -4.75 -11.28 -1.36
CA VAL A 29 -4.68 -11.93 -0.06
C VAL A 29 -4.63 -10.86 1.03
N THR A 30 -5.50 -10.95 2.02
CA THR A 30 -5.50 -10.08 3.20
C THR A 30 -5.16 -10.86 4.45
N PHE A 31 -4.60 -10.21 5.45
CA PHE A 31 -4.23 -10.86 6.72
C PHE A 31 -4.35 -9.87 7.87
N ASN A 32 -4.41 -10.39 9.10
CA ASN A 32 -4.32 -9.58 10.31
C ASN A 32 -2.90 -9.53 10.86
N PHE A 33 -2.51 -8.36 11.36
CA PHE A 33 -1.32 -8.24 12.20
C PHE A 33 -1.52 -8.91 13.57
N PRO A 34 -0.45 -9.37 14.26
CA PRO A 34 -0.56 -10.14 15.50
C PRO A 34 -1.35 -9.47 16.62
N TYR A 35 -1.28 -8.14 16.74
CA TYR A 35 -2.07 -7.43 17.74
C TYR A 35 -3.57 -7.54 17.49
N MET A 36 -4.00 -7.55 16.22
CA MET A 36 -5.40 -7.69 15.84
C MET A 36 -5.91 -9.12 16.08
N GLU A 37 -5.11 -10.14 15.76
CA GLU A 37 -5.41 -11.53 16.11
C GLU A 37 -5.60 -11.73 17.62
N LYS A 38 -4.78 -11.04 18.41
CA LYS A 38 -4.87 -11.02 19.87
C LYS A 38 -5.91 -10.05 20.41
N ARG A 39 -6.77 -9.49 19.56
CA ARG A 39 -7.82 -8.51 19.90
C ARG A 39 -7.33 -7.30 20.69
N ARG A 40 -6.05 -6.91 20.48
CA ARG A 40 -5.47 -5.70 21.09
C ARG A 40 -5.80 -4.48 20.23
N LYS A 41 -6.01 -3.33 20.89
CA LYS A 41 -6.30 -2.04 20.20
C LYS A 41 -5.03 -1.33 19.75
N THR A 42 -3.93 -1.52 20.46
CA THR A 42 -2.65 -0.86 20.18
C THR A 42 -1.82 -1.70 19.22
N PRO A 43 -1.39 -1.16 18.08
CA PRO A 43 -0.50 -1.84 17.16
C PRO A 43 0.84 -2.23 17.81
N ASP A 44 1.41 -3.32 17.34
CA ASP A 44 2.77 -3.71 17.66
C ASP A 44 3.78 -2.70 17.07
N ARG A 45 5.03 -2.73 17.54
CA ARG A 45 6.11 -1.93 16.97
C ARG A 45 6.44 -2.38 15.55
N ALA A 46 7.01 -1.47 14.73
CA ALA A 46 7.28 -1.71 13.32
C ALA A 46 8.01 -3.04 13.02
N PRO A 47 9.07 -3.44 13.74
CA PRO A 47 9.73 -4.71 13.45
C PRO A 47 8.83 -5.94 13.56
N VAL A 48 7.87 -5.95 14.50
CA VAL A 48 6.91 -7.05 14.67
C VAL A 48 5.89 -7.06 13.52
N LEU A 49 5.45 -5.89 13.09
CA LEU A 49 4.53 -5.75 11.94
C LEU A 49 5.20 -6.15 10.63
N GLU A 50 6.44 -5.73 10.43
CA GLU A 50 7.26 -6.07 9.27
C GLU A 50 7.49 -7.58 9.15
N ASP A 51 7.85 -8.23 10.27
CA ASP A 51 8.05 -9.67 10.32
C ASP A 51 6.74 -10.43 10.06
N ALA A 52 5.64 -10.00 10.66
CA ALA A 52 4.33 -10.58 10.40
C ALA A 52 3.91 -10.43 8.93
N PHE A 53 4.21 -9.30 8.30
CA PHE A 53 3.94 -9.09 6.89
C PHE A 53 4.77 -10.05 6.01
N ARG A 54 6.08 -10.19 6.28
CA ARG A 54 6.94 -11.16 5.56
C ARG A 54 6.41 -12.59 5.66
N ARG A 55 6.01 -13.03 6.87
CA ARG A 55 5.40 -14.35 7.07
C ARG A 55 4.09 -14.51 6.30
N ALA A 56 3.23 -13.49 6.29
CA ALA A 56 1.99 -13.53 5.52
C ALA A 56 2.25 -13.66 4.01
N VAL A 57 3.29 -13.01 3.49
CA VAL A 57 3.71 -13.16 2.09
C VAL A 57 4.19 -14.57 1.81
N VAL A 58 5.08 -15.12 2.63
CA VAL A 58 5.57 -16.50 2.46
C VAL A 58 4.41 -17.49 2.48
N GLY A 59 3.53 -17.42 3.49
CA GLY A 59 2.37 -18.29 3.58
C GLY A 59 1.41 -18.17 2.38
N ALA A 60 1.21 -16.96 1.84
CA ALA A 60 0.38 -16.78 0.65
C ALA A 60 1.01 -17.40 -0.61
N VAL A 61 2.33 -17.36 -0.74
CA VAL A 61 3.05 -17.96 -1.88
C VAL A 61 3.10 -19.48 -1.78
N GLU A 62 3.27 -20.01 -0.57
CA GLU A 62 3.31 -21.45 -0.30
C GLU A 62 1.94 -22.13 -0.46
N GLN A 63 0.86 -21.44 -0.17
CA GLN A 63 -0.48 -21.91 -0.48
C GLN A 63 -0.63 -21.99 -2.00
N ARG A 64 -0.50 -23.18 -2.57
CA ARG A 64 -0.44 -23.52 -4.01
C ARG A 64 -1.55 -22.96 -4.90
N HIS A 65 -2.48 -22.20 -4.35
CA HIS A 65 -3.57 -21.53 -5.05
C HIS A 65 -3.17 -20.18 -5.67
N VAL A 66 -2.03 -19.60 -5.27
CA VAL A 66 -1.54 -18.33 -5.79
C VAL A 66 -0.34 -18.57 -6.71
N ARG A 67 -0.60 -18.94 -7.97
CA ARG A 67 0.41 -18.91 -9.03
C ARG A 67 0.55 -17.46 -9.51
N ALA A 68 1.21 -16.63 -8.73
CA ALA A 68 1.46 -15.25 -9.14
C ALA A 68 2.70 -15.18 -10.04
N SER A 69 2.55 -14.68 -11.25
CA SER A 69 3.68 -14.31 -12.10
C SER A 69 4.47 -13.14 -11.51
N LYS A 70 3.81 -12.26 -10.76
CA LYS A 70 4.38 -11.10 -10.06
C LYS A 70 3.69 -10.87 -8.74
N LEU A 71 4.47 -10.47 -7.72
CA LEU A 71 4.00 -10.15 -6.39
C LEU A 71 3.90 -8.62 -6.23
N PHE A 72 2.77 -8.15 -5.72
CA PHE A 72 2.60 -6.79 -5.23
C PHE A 72 2.29 -6.83 -3.74
N ILE A 73 2.87 -5.92 -2.99
CA ILE A 73 2.57 -5.76 -1.56
C ILE A 73 1.92 -4.39 -1.32
N GLY A 74 1.12 -4.28 -0.28
CA GLY A 74 0.47 -3.00 -0.02
C GLY A 74 -0.47 -3.06 1.16
N GLY A 75 -1.17 -1.95 1.39
CA GLY A 75 -2.16 -1.89 2.44
C GLY A 75 -2.73 -0.51 2.70
N LYS A 76 -3.66 -0.47 3.63
CA LYS A 76 -4.33 0.74 4.09
C LYS A 76 -3.54 1.39 5.22
N SER A 77 -3.29 2.70 5.12
CA SER A 77 -2.74 3.49 6.22
C SER A 77 -1.45 2.87 6.80
N MET A 78 -1.45 2.45 8.05
CA MET A 78 -0.33 1.74 8.69
C MET A 78 0.14 0.54 7.85
N GLY A 79 -0.77 -0.26 7.28
CA GLY A 79 -0.43 -1.41 6.43
C GLY A 79 0.35 -1.01 5.18
N GLY A 80 -0.05 0.10 4.53
CA GLY A 80 0.67 0.67 3.39
C GLY A 80 2.07 1.17 3.79
N ARG A 81 2.16 1.86 4.94
CA ARG A 81 3.46 2.30 5.47
C ARG A 81 4.40 1.12 5.79
N ILE A 82 3.90 0.04 6.38
CA ILE A 82 4.73 -1.15 6.62
C ILE A 82 5.17 -1.80 5.30
N ALA A 83 4.30 -1.83 4.29
CA ALA A 83 4.69 -2.31 2.96
C ALA A 83 5.83 -1.48 2.35
N THR A 84 5.81 -0.15 2.50
CA THR A 84 6.92 0.72 2.04
C THR A 84 8.21 0.52 2.85
N HIS A 85 8.14 0.24 4.17
CA HIS A 85 9.31 -0.18 4.94
C HIS A 85 9.95 -1.45 4.36
N LEU A 86 9.12 -2.45 4.00
CA LEU A 86 9.62 -3.69 3.40
C LEU A 86 10.28 -3.46 2.04
N GLY A 87 9.71 -2.56 1.24
CA GLY A 87 10.29 -2.18 -0.06
C GLY A 87 11.63 -1.47 0.05
N ALA A 88 11.87 -0.73 1.13
CA ALA A 88 13.16 -0.11 1.42
C ALA A 88 14.17 -1.08 2.05
N GLN A 89 13.76 -2.29 2.45
CA GLN A 89 14.58 -3.30 3.14
C GLN A 89 14.60 -4.63 2.36
N LEU A 90 14.83 -4.58 1.05
CA LEU A 90 14.85 -5.78 0.20
C LEU A 90 16.02 -6.73 0.51
N ASP A 91 17.04 -6.28 1.20
CA ASP A 91 18.10 -7.10 1.76
C ASP A 91 17.57 -8.11 2.80
N LYS A 92 16.49 -7.76 3.51
CA LYS A 92 15.80 -8.61 4.51
C LYS A 92 14.58 -9.33 3.94
N TRP A 93 14.40 -9.32 2.60
CA TRP A 93 13.26 -9.99 1.98
C TRP A 93 13.40 -11.51 2.05
N PRO A 94 12.34 -12.28 2.38
CA PRO A 94 12.41 -13.73 2.50
C PRO A 94 12.75 -14.38 1.16
N GLN A 95 13.72 -15.30 1.17
CA GLN A 95 14.15 -16.03 -0.03
C GLN A 95 13.06 -16.96 -0.60
N GLN A 96 12.11 -17.37 0.24
CA GLN A 96 10.98 -18.24 -0.12
C GLN A 96 9.91 -17.52 -0.96
N ALA A 97 9.97 -16.20 -1.04
CA ALA A 97 8.99 -15.41 -1.80
C ALA A 97 9.66 -14.59 -2.91
N PRO A 98 9.01 -14.43 -4.08
CA PRO A 98 9.50 -13.55 -5.12
C PRO A 98 9.58 -12.11 -4.57
N ARG A 99 10.57 -11.35 -5.02
CA ARG A 99 10.66 -9.93 -4.67
C ARG A 99 9.42 -9.18 -5.17
N PRO A 100 8.95 -8.17 -4.43
CA PRO A 100 7.80 -7.39 -4.87
C PRO A 100 8.11 -6.64 -6.17
N SER A 101 7.21 -6.76 -7.14
CA SER A 101 7.23 -6.03 -8.41
C SER A 101 6.64 -4.63 -8.28
N GLY A 102 5.96 -4.35 -7.17
CA GLY A 102 5.41 -3.04 -6.86
C GLY A 102 4.78 -2.98 -5.47
N ILE A 103 4.57 -1.75 -5.01
CA ILE A 103 3.98 -1.45 -3.69
C ILE A 103 2.78 -0.53 -3.90
N ILE A 104 1.67 -0.78 -3.17
CA ILE A 104 0.49 0.10 -3.21
C ILE A 104 0.17 0.53 -1.77
N ALA A 105 0.24 1.84 -1.50
CA ALA A 105 -0.14 2.43 -0.23
C ALA A 105 -1.42 3.25 -0.38
N PHE A 106 -2.48 2.85 0.32
CA PHE A 106 -3.76 3.54 0.34
C PHE A 106 -3.85 4.44 1.57
N GLY A 107 -3.87 5.77 1.39
CA GLY A 107 -3.88 6.75 2.46
C GLY A 107 -2.62 6.65 3.30
N TYR A 108 -1.49 7.08 2.75
CA TYR A 108 -0.21 7.04 3.45
C TYR A 108 -0.21 7.99 4.65
N PRO A 109 0.03 7.51 5.89
CA PRO A 109 -0.02 8.35 7.07
C PRO A 109 1.35 9.05 7.29
N LEU A 110 1.55 10.17 6.62
CA LEU A 110 2.79 10.97 6.70
C LEU A 110 3.06 11.44 8.13
N SER A 111 2.04 11.95 8.82
CA SER A 111 2.13 12.44 10.18
C SER A 111 1.42 11.51 11.17
N PRO A 112 1.88 11.43 12.43
CA PRO A 112 1.12 10.77 13.48
C PRO A 112 -0.21 11.51 13.74
N PRO A 113 -1.23 10.83 14.28
CA PRO A 113 -2.44 11.50 14.70
C PRO A 113 -2.15 12.70 15.62
N ARG A 114 -2.77 13.85 15.33
CA ARG A 114 -2.61 15.11 16.12
C ARG A 114 -1.18 15.66 16.18
N SER A 115 -0.29 15.29 15.28
CA SER A 115 1.07 15.82 15.19
C SER A 115 1.41 16.15 13.74
N LYS A 116 2.06 17.29 13.53
CA LYS A 116 2.63 17.67 12.22
C LYS A 116 4.07 17.16 12.03
N ARG A 117 4.59 16.37 12.97
CA ARG A 117 5.94 15.82 12.86
C ARG A 117 5.92 14.61 11.96
N THR A 118 6.61 14.67 10.84
CA THR A 118 6.79 13.54 9.91
C THR A 118 7.70 12.46 10.51
N GLY A 119 8.66 12.86 11.36
CA GLY A 119 9.61 11.95 12.01
C GLY A 119 10.23 10.95 11.02
N ASP A 120 10.49 9.73 11.47
CA ASP A 120 11.08 8.67 10.65
C ASP A 120 10.13 8.08 9.57
N ARG A 121 8.94 8.70 9.37
CA ARG A 121 7.94 8.14 8.45
C ARG A 121 8.27 8.37 6.98
N VAL A 122 9.22 9.23 6.67
CA VAL A 122 9.61 9.57 5.28
C VAL A 122 10.98 9.07 4.89
N THR A 123 11.90 8.86 5.84
CA THR A 123 13.29 8.48 5.54
C THR A 123 13.36 7.25 4.64
N HIS A 124 12.58 6.22 4.91
CA HIS A 124 12.54 5.00 4.10
C HIS A 124 11.89 5.21 2.72
N LEU A 125 10.99 6.20 2.55
CA LEU A 125 10.41 6.52 1.24
C LEU A 125 11.48 7.02 0.26
N LYS A 126 12.48 7.75 0.76
CA LYS A 126 13.61 8.25 -0.05
C LYS A 126 14.50 7.12 -0.59
N GLN A 127 14.40 5.93 -0.02
CA GLN A 127 15.17 4.73 -0.36
C GLN A 127 14.36 3.71 -1.18
N LEU A 128 13.15 4.08 -1.64
CA LEU A 128 12.30 3.19 -2.41
C LEU A 128 12.74 3.11 -3.87
N HIS A 129 13.27 1.95 -4.26
CA HIS A 129 13.61 1.63 -5.66
C HIS A 129 12.57 0.72 -6.33
N VAL A 130 11.67 0.12 -5.54
CA VAL A 130 10.55 -0.67 -6.05
C VAL A 130 9.46 0.29 -6.55
N PRO A 131 8.91 0.11 -7.77
CA PRO A 131 7.79 0.90 -8.24
C PRO A 131 6.69 0.98 -7.18
N THR A 132 6.33 2.18 -6.77
CA THR A 132 5.41 2.41 -5.66
C THR A 132 4.29 3.33 -6.10
N LEU A 133 3.04 2.92 -5.85
CA LEU A 133 1.86 3.76 -6.02
C LEU A 133 1.35 4.21 -4.65
N ILE A 134 1.25 5.52 -4.45
CA ILE A 134 0.57 6.10 -3.30
C ILE A 134 -0.78 6.67 -3.76
N VAL A 135 -1.86 6.09 -3.27
CA VAL A 135 -3.22 6.61 -3.44
C VAL A 135 -3.50 7.52 -2.27
N GLN A 136 -3.70 8.83 -2.51
CA GLN A 136 -3.80 9.82 -1.44
C GLN A 136 -4.93 10.81 -1.66
N GLY A 137 -5.74 11.02 -0.62
CA GLY A 137 -6.79 12.04 -0.61
C GLY A 137 -6.23 13.43 -0.33
N THR A 138 -6.77 14.46 -1.01
CA THR A 138 -6.31 15.86 -0.80
C THR A 138 -6.75 16.43 0.55
N ARG A 139 -7.71 15.78 1.22
CA ARG A 139 -8.19 16.15 2.57
C ARG A 139 -7.79 15.15 3.64
N ASP A 140 -6.76 14.33 3.37
CA ASP A 140 -6.26 13.37 4.37
C ASP A 140 -5.61 14.10 5.55
N PRO A 141 -6.15 13.98 6.78
CA PRO A 141 -5.60 14.69 7.95
C PRO A 141 -4.23 14.17 8.40
N PHE A 142 -3.75 13.07 7.84
CA PHE A 142 -2.42 12.51 8.12
C PHE A 142 -1.37 12.95 7.09
N GLY A 143 -1.72 13.82 6.18
CA GLY A 143 -0.88 14.40 5.14
C GLY A 143 -1.47 14.25 3.74
N GLY A 144 -1.52 15.35 3.01
CA GLY A 144 -1.95 15.38 1.61
C GLY A 144 -0.85 14.92 0.65
N PRO A 145 -1.18 14.76 -0.65
CA PRO A 145 -0.22 14.30 -1.64
C PRO A 145 0.98 15.24 -1.80
N ASP A 146 0.77 16.54 -1.72
CA ASP A 146 1.85 17.52 -1.90
C ASP A 146 2.79 17.55 -0.69
N GLU A 147 2.27 17.38 0.52
CA GLU A 147 3.09 17.25 1.74
C GLU A 147 4.00 15.98 1.66
N ILE A 148 3.50 14.89 1.07
CA ILE A 148 4.31 13.67 0.88
C ILE A 148 5.41 13.91 -0.15
N LYS A 149 5.08 14.55 -1.29
CA LYS A 149 6.05 14.90 -2.34
C LYS A 149 7.16 15.82 -1.80
N GLU A 150 6.77 16.85 -1.05
CA GLU A 150 7.71 17.80 -0.44
C GLU A 150 8.66 17.11 0.54
N ALA A 151 8.12 16.19 1.36
CA ALA A 151 8.90 15.48 2.37
C ALA A 151 10.00 14.55 1.79
N ILE A 152 9.93 14.22 0.50
CA ILE A 152 10.93 13.38 -0.20
C ILE A 152 11.64 14.11 -1.35
N ALA A 153 11.40 15.41 -1.53
CA ALA A 153 11.90 16.18 -2.66
C ALA A 153 13.44 16.24 -2.74
N ASP A 154 14.12 16.11 -1.60
CA ASP A 154 15.58 16.10 -1.48
C ASP A 154 16.22 14.72 -1.72
N ALA A 155 15.44 13.68 -2.05
CA ALA A 155 15.98 12.35 -2.31
C ALA A 155 16.78 12.30 -3.61
N SER A 156 17.98 11.70 -3.54
CA SER A 156 18.87 11.54 -4.69
C SER A 156 19.52 10.14 -4.69
N PRO A 157 19.23 9.31 -5.68
CA PRO A 157 18.26 9.52 -6.78
C PRO A 157 16.80 9.60 -6.26
N PRO A 158 15.89 10.21 -7.03
CA PRO A 158 14.48 10.26 -6.63
C PRO A 158 13.87 8.85 -6.55
N PRO A 159 13.02 8.58 -5.56
CA PRO A 159 12.37 7.29 -5.44
C PRO A 159 11.35 7.05 -6.56
N SER A 160 11.13 5.78 -6.91
CA SER A 160 10.14 5.38 -7.92
C SER A 160 8.72 5.41 -7.35
N ILE A 161 8.16 6.60 -7.14
CA ILE A 161 6.82 6.80 -6.56
C ILE A 161 5.91 7.52 -7.55
N GLU A 162 4.78 6.86 -7.88
CA GLU A 162 3.66 7.45 -8.60
C GLU A 162 2.53 7.79 -7.62
N TYR A 163 1.71 8.78 -7.95
CA TYR A 163 0.60 9.22 -7.09
C TYR A 163 -0.72 9.13 -7.84
N LEU A 164 -1.72 8.51 -7.21
CA LEU A 164 -3.12 8.71 -7.54
C LEU A 164 -3.72 9.68 -6.52
N VAL A 165 -3.94 10.91 -6.95
CA VAL A 165 -4.56 11.95 -6.11
C VAL A 165 -6.07 11.80 -6.17
N VAL A 166 -6.70 11.59 -5.01
CA VAL A 166 -8.15 11.54 -4.88
C VAL A 166 -8.65 12.91 -4.42
N GLU A 167 -9.13 13.69 -5.37
CA GLU A 167 -9.58 15.07 -5.10
C GLU A 167 -10.78 15.07 -4.14
N GLY A 168 -10.71 15.87 -3.09
CA GLY A 168 -11.71 15.95 -2.02
C GLY A 168 -11.78 14.72 -1.11
N GLY A 169 -10.94 13.71 -1.34
CA GLY A 169 -10.90 12.48 -0.55
C GLY A 169 -10.28 12.69 0.84
N ASP A 170 -10.87 12.10 1.86
CA ASP A 170 -10.29 11.98 3.19
C ASP A 170 -9.34 10.78 3.29
N HIS A 171 -8.91 10.42 4.52
CA HIS A 171 -8.04 9.27 4.78
C HIS A 171 -8.59 7.94 4.26
N SER A 172 -9.89 7.79 4.11
CA SER A 172 -10.56 6.60 3.56
C SER A 172 -11.14 6.82 2.17
N PHE A 173 -10.79 7.96 1.55
CA PHE A 173 -11.25 8.41 0.23
C PHE A 173 -12.73 8.81 0.21
N GLY A 174 -13.32 9.04 1.39
CA GLY A 174 -14.65 9.62 1.51
C GLY A 174 -14.63 11.07 1.00
N VAL A 175 -15.59 11.40 0.13
CA VAL A 175 -15.76 12.74 -0.41
C VAL A 175 -16.95 13.46 0.24
N LEU A 176 -16.93 14.80 0.27
CA LEU A 176 -18.03 15.57 0.80
C LEU A 176 -19.26 15.46 -0.11
N LYS A 177 -20.45 15.47 0.49
CA LYS A 177 -21.71 15.52 -0.26
C LYS A 177 -21.77 16.73 -1.22
N SER A 178 -21.19 17.86 -0.81
CA SER A 178 -21.09 19.08 -1.63
C SER A 178 -20.24 18.93 -2.89
N SER A 179 -19.40 17.88 -3.00
CA SER A 179 -18.63 17.62 -4.21
C SER A 179 -19.47 17.06 -5.37
N GLY A 180 -20.69 16.60 -5.09
CA GLY A 180 -21.54 15.91 -6.07
C GLY A 180 -21.03 14.54 -6.53
N ARG A 181 -19.89 14.06 -5.99
CA ARG A 181 -19.31 12.74 -6.32
C ARG A 181 -19.91 11.63 -5.46
N ASP A 182 -20.25 10.51 -6.08
CA ASP A 182 -20.66 9.31 -5.35
C ASP A 182 -19.42 8.61 -4.79
N PRO A 183 -19.34 8.34 -3.46
CA PRO A 183 -18.26 7.59 -2.86
C PRO A 183 -18.03 6.20 -3.48
N VAL A 184 -19.07 5.53 -3.94
CA VAL A 184 -18.97 4.22 -4.60
C VAL A 184 -18.22 4.34 -5.92
N VAL A 185 -18.53 5.38 -6.70
CA VAL A 185 -17.84 5.68 -7.98
C VAL A 185 -16.37 6.02 -7.71
N VAL A 186 -16.09 6.85 -6.69
CA VAL A 186 -14.70 7.19 -6.31
C VAL A 186 -13.90 5.94 -5.97
N HIS A 187 -14.46 5.02 -5.20
CA HIS A 187 -13.79 3.76 -4.87
C HIS A 187 -13.57 2.87 -6.11
N ALA A 188 -14.53 2.83 -7.02
CA ALA A 188 -14.38 2.10 -8.28
C ALA A 188 -13.27 2.68 -9.17
N GLU A 189 -13.20 4.00 -9.31
CA GLU A 189 -12.13 4.72 -10.04
C GLU A 189 -10.75 4.41 -9.46
N ILE A 190 -10.61 4.38 -8.13
CA ILE A 190 -9.37 3.99 -7.45
C ILE A 190 -8.99 2.56 -7.80
N GLN A 191 -9.94 1.62 -7.76
CA GLN A 191 -9.70 0.21 -8.06
C GLN A 191 -9.32 0.01 -9.54
N ASP A 192 -9.97 0.72 -10.46
CA ASP A 192 -9.65 0.70 -11.89
C ASP A 192 -8.22 1.17 -12.13
N PHE A 193 -7.83 2.29 -11.53
CA PHE A 193 -6.49 2.84 -11.67
C PHE A 193 -5.44 1.88 -11.10
N VAL A 194 -5.66 1.35 -9.91
CA VAL A 194 -4.72 0.42 -9.24
C VAL A 194 -4.55 -0.86 -10.09
N ALA A 195 -5.63 -1.42 -10.62
CA ALA A 195 -5.57 -2.60 -11.48
C ALA A 195 -4.79 -2.33 -12.78
N ALA A 196 -5.04 -1.17 -13.41
CA ALA A 196 -4.31 -0.74 -14.61
C ALA A 196 -2.82 -0.50 -14.31
N TRP A 197 -2.50 0.13 -13.17
CA TRP A 197 -1.11 0.33 -12.74
C TRP A 197 -0.38 -1.00 -12.50
N ILE A 198 -1.02 -1.97 -11.84
CA ILE A 198 -0.49 -3.33 -11.66
C ILE A 198 -0.22 -3.99 -13.02
N ALA A 199 -1.15 -3.88 -13.97
CA ALA A 199 -1.00 -4.44 -15.31
C ALA A 199 0.19 -3.82 -16.06
N LYS A 200 0.37 -2.50 -15.97
CA LYS A 200 1.52 -1.79 -16.55
C LYS A 200 2.86 -2.30 -15.98
N GLN A 201 2.96 -2.53 -14.67
CA GLN A 201 4.18 -3.07 -14.06
C GLN A 201 4.45 -4.53 -14.48
N LYS A 202 3.42 -5.28 -14.88
CA LYS A 202 3.58 -6.64 -15.40
C LYS A 202 4.25 -6.64 -16.78
N SER A 203 3.90 -5.74 -17.68
CA SER A 203 4.45 -5.67 -19.03
C SER A 203 5.89 -5.17 -19.08
N ALA A 204 6.25 -4.18 -18.25
CA ALA A 204 7.60 -3.61 -18.22
C ALA A 204 8.71 -4.60 -17.81
N GLY A 205 8.39 -5.68 -17.12
CA GLY A 205 9.36 -6.70 -16.70
C GLY A 205 9.51 -7.88 -17.67
N ASP A 206 8.65 -8.01 -18.66
CA ASP A 206 8.71 -9.10 -19.65
C ASP A 206 9.62 -8.73 -20.85
N ASP A 207 9.67 -7.45 -21.18
CA ASP A 207 10.53 -6.93 -22.26
C ASP A 207 12.04 -7.03 -21.92
N SER A 208 12.40 -6.91 -20.65
CA SER A 208 13.80 -7.04 -20.21
C SER A 208 14.34 -8.48 -20.26
N ARG A 209 13.48 -9.50 -20.41
CA ARG A 209 13.88 -10.92 -20.57
C ARG A 209 13.96 -11.38 -22.02
N ARG A 210 13.52 -10.56 -22.98
CA ARG A 210 13.56 -10.88 -24.42
C ARG A 210 14.83 -10.35 -25.12
N VAL A 211 15.69 -9.61 -24.41
CA VAL A 211 16.92 -8.97 -24.96
C VAL A 211 18.20 -9.57 -24.35
N ALA A 212 18.12 -10.71 -23.69
CA ALA A 212 19.29 -11.42 -23.14
C ALA A 212 19.47 -12.79 -23.81
#